data_f666d79082325c59a36664a8a8cd9d09
#
_entry.id   f666d79082325c59a36664a8a8cd9d09
#
_cell.length_a   1.000
_cell.length_b   1.000
_cell.length_c   1.000
_cell.angle_alpha   90.00
_cell.angle_beta   90.00
_cell.angle_gamma   90.00
#
_symmetry.space_group_name_H-M   'P 1'
#
loop_
_entity.id
_entity.type
_entity.pdbx_description
1 polymer ?
#
loop_
_entity_poly.entity_id
_entity_poly.type
_entity_poly.pdbx_seq_one_letter_code
_entity_poly.pdbx_strand_id
1 'polypeptide(L)'
;MTAIACIEDLRKKAEKRVPRMFYDYADSGSWSQSTYRANEDDLQAIKFRQRVAIDVSVRDTKMPMLGETTTMPVALAPTGLTGMQHADGEILAAKAAADFGVPFTLSTMSICSIEDVAAHSSAPFWFQLYVVRDRDFIRRLVDRAREARCSALMITLDLQIMGQRHKDVRNGLSAPPKPTLRNLINLVQKPAWCLGMLGTKRRQFGNIVGHVKGVKDMSSLADWTVSQFDASLSWDDVTEIRKQWSGKVIIKGILDAEDARAAVNIGADAIVVSNHGGRQLDGASSAIKALPAIVDAVGDKVEVWMDGGIRSGQDVLRAIAMGAQGTLIGRAFLYGLGAGGQAGVTQALEIIHKELDLTMGLCGQPELRKVDSSILLAAESDHR
;
A
#
# COMPACT_ATOMS: atom_id res chain seq x y z
N MET A 1 7.99 -11.84 -26.71
CA MET A 1 7.70 -11.22 -25.38
C MET A 1 7.68 -12.34 -24.36
N THR A 2 8.44 -12.25 -23.28
CA THR A 2 8.41 -13.23 -22.19
C THR A 2 7.02 -13.20 -21.56
N ALA A 3 6.39 -14.36 -21.36
CA ALA A 3 5.10 -14.47 -20.70
C ALA A 3 5.21 -13.91 -19.26
N ILE A 4 4.19 -13.22 -18.82
CA ILE A 4 4.08 -12.72 -17.43
C ILE A 4 3.29 -13.78 -16.65
N ALA A 5 3.95 -14.44 -15.71
CA ALA A 5 3.38 -15.53 -14.92
C ALA A 5 3.24 -15.17 -13.42
N CYS A 6 4.04 -14.24 -12.91
CA CYS A 6 4.07 -13.86 -11.51
C CYS A 6 4.41 -12.36 -11.33
N ILE A 7 4.27 -11.86 -10.12
CA ILE A 7 4.58 -10.46 -9.78
C ILE A 7 6.05 -10.09 -10.05
N GLU A 8 6.98 -11.05 -9.91
CA GLU A 8 8.39 -10.82 -10.21
C GLU A 8 8.64 -10.52 -11.71
N ASP A 9 7.86 -11.11 -12.63
CA ASP A 9 7.96 -10.80 -14.05
C ASP A 9 7.49 -9.36 -14.35
N LEU A 10 6.43 -8.90 -13.65
CA LEU A 10 5.98 -7.50 -13.70
C LEU A 10 7.05 -6.56 -13.15
N ARG A 11 7.72 -6.95 -12.03
CA ARG A 11 8.82 -6.18 -11.44
C ARG A 11 9.95 -5.95 -12.44
N LYS A 12 10.43 -7.04 -13.06
CA LYS A 12 11.50 -6.98 -14.09
C LYS A 12 11.10 -6.14 -15.32
N LYS A 13 9.82 -6.19 -15.71
CA LYS A 13 9.32 -5.39 -16.83
C LYS A 13 9.20 -3.91 -16.45
N ALA A 14 8.73 -3.59 -15.24
CA ALA A 14 8.66 -2.24 -14.72
C ALA A 14 10.06 -1.59 -14.61
N GLU A 15 11.07 -2.32 -14.12
CA GLU A 15 12.47 -1.88 -14.05
C GLU A 15 13.01 -1.43 -15.41
N LYS A 16 12.64 -2.15 -16.47
CA LYS A 16 13.04 -1.81 -17.84
C LYS A 16 12.30 -0.58 -18.41
N ARG A 17 11.10 -0.26 -17.93
CA ARG A 17 10.21 0.77 -18.49
C ARG A 17 10.22 2.08 -17.71
N VAL A 18 10.29 2.00 -16.39
CA VAL A 18 10.26 3.17 -15.49
C VAL A 18 11.65 3.74 -15.34
N PRO A 19 11.84 5.08 -15.32
CA PRO A 19 13.13 5.67 -14.98
C PRO A 19 13.63 5.19 -13.63
N ARG A 20 14.94 4.89 -13.57
CA ARG A 20 15.56 4.25 -12.40
C ARG A 20 15.26 4.95 -11.09
N MET A 21 15.30 6.28 -11.07
CA MET A 21 15.02 7.04 -9.84
C MET A 21 13.62 6.77 -9.27
N PHE A 22 12.61 6.65 -10.12
CA PHE A 22 11.24 6.37 -9.70
C PHE A 22 11.01 4.88 -9.42
N TYR A 23 11.63 4.00 -10.22
CA TYR A 23 11.63 2.57 -9.94
C TYR A 23 12.27 2.26 -8.59
N ASP A 24 13.48 2.75 -8.33
CA ASP A 24 14.20 2.55 -7.09
C ASP A 24 13.45 3.17 -5.88
N TYR A 25 12.73 4.29 -6.09
CA TYR A 25 11.86 4.85 -5.05
C TYR A 25 10.81 3.84 -4.59
N ALA A 26 10.17 3.13 -5.51
CA ALA A 26 9.19 2.10 -5.21
C ALA A 26 9.85 0.83 -4.66
N ASP A 27 10.96 0.39 -5.29
CA ASP A 27 11.64 -0.88 -5.02
C ASP A 27 12.81 -0.72 -4.04
N SER A 28 12.58 -0.06 -2.90
CA SER A 28 13.58 0.09 -1.85
C SER A 28 13.00 0.10 -0.45
N GLY A 29 13.80 -0.38 0.50
CA GLY A 29 13.60 -0.18 1.93
C GLY A 29 14.53 0.90 2.49
N SER A 30 14.46 1.13 3.80
CA SER A 30 15.33 2.02 4.55
C SER A 30 16.64 1.31 4.95
N TRP A 31 17.68 2.08 5.18
CA TRP A 31 19.02 1.67 5.61
C TRP A 31 19.54 0.39 4.95
N SER A 32 19.72 -0.69 5.73
CA SER A 32 20.20 -1.99 5.24
C SER A 32 19.13 -2.81 4.52
N GLN A 33 17.86 -2.39 4.58
CA GLN A 33 16.71 -3.09 4.03
C GLN A 33 16.44 -4.46 4.71
N SER A 34 16.82 -4.62 5.98
CA SER A 34 16.58 -5.87 6.72
C SER A 34 15.09 -6.12 6.93
N THR A 35 14.34 -5.11 7.38
CA THR A 35 12.88 -5.21 7.52
C THR A 35 12.16 -5.40 6.18
N TYR A 36 12.68 -4.76 5.10
CA TYR A 36 12.12 -4.99 3.75
C TYR A 36 12.22 -6.45 3.34
N ARG A 37 13.39 -7.09 3.54
CA ARG A 37 13.57 -8.53 3.25
C ARG A 37 12.77 -9.40 4.21
N ALA A 38 12.79 -9.11 5.50
CA ALA A 38 12.06 -9.87 6.50
C ALA A 38 10.55 -9.94 6.21
N ASN A 39 9.95 -8.90 5.62
CA ASN A 39 8.54 -8.94 5.23
C ASN A 39 8.24 -10.05 4.21
N GLU A 40 9.15 -10.35 3.30
CA GLU A 40 8.99 -11.43 2.31
C GLU A 40 9.45 -12.78 2.86
N ASP A 41 10.61 -12.81 3.52
CA ASP A 41 11.22 -14.04 4.06
C ASP A 41 10.32 -14.69 5.13
N ASP A 42 9.78 -13.90 6.05
CA ASP A 42 8.93 -14.40 7.13
C ASP A 42 7.58 -14.93 6.61
N LEU A 43 7.00 -14.31 5.57
CA LEU A 43 5.84 -14.87 4.89
C LEU A 43 6.17 -16.23 4.25
N GLN A 44 7.30 -16.33 3.54
CA GLN A 44 7.72 -17.57 2.89
C GLN A 44 8.09 -18.69 3.89
N ALA A 45 8.50 -18.33 5.10
CA ALA A 45 8.79 -19.29 6.17
C ALA A 45 7.53 -20.02 6.66
N ILE A 46 6.35 -19.41 6.56
CA ILE A 46 5.08 -20.03 6.94
C ILE A 46 4.70 -21.09 5.90
N LYS A 47 4.56 -22.35 6.33
CA LYS A 47 4.27 -23.49 5.44
C LYS A 47 2.81 -23.89 5.54
N PHE A 48 2.22 -24.25 4.39
CA PHE A 48 0.86 -24.74 4.31
C PHE A 48 0.79 -26.25 4.63
N ARG A 49 -0.30 -26.64 5.25
CA ARG A 49 -0.70 -28.03 5.43
C ARG A 49 -1.55 -28.45 4.23
N GLN A 50 -0.96 -29.14 3.28
CA GLN A 50 -1.69 -29.66 2.12
C GLN A 50 -2.73 -30.71 2.55
N ARG A 51 -3.94 -30.64 1.98
CA ARG A 51 -4.99 -31.63 2.17
C ARG A 51 -5.42 -32.23 0.83
N VAL A 52 -5.84 -33.48 0.86
CA VAL A 52 -6.25 -34.23 -0.34
C VAL A 52 -7.64 -34.83 -0.14
N ALA A 53 -8.30 -35.20 -1.24
CA ALA A 53 -9.63 -35.82 -1.25
C ALA A 53 -10.72 -34.99 -0.54
N ILE A 54 -10.63 -33.67 -0.63
CA ILE A 54 -11.66 -32.71 -0.18
C ILE A 54 -12.26 -32.10 -1.45
N ASP A 55 -13.59 -32.02 -1.50
CA ASP A 55 -14.28 -31.38 -2.61
C ASP A 55 -13.99 -29.85 -2.60
N VAL A 56 -13.27 -29.41 -3.59
CA VAL A 56 -12.91 -28.01 -3.85
C VAL A 56 -13.32 -27.60 -5.26
N SER A 57 -14.32 -28.24 -5.82
CA SER A 57 -14.84 -27.95 -7.18
C SER A 57 -15.40 -26.52 -7.28
N VAL A 58 -15.95 -26.00 -6.19
CA VAL A 58 -16.41 -24.61 -6.05
C VAL A 58 -15.61 -23.93 -4.95
N ARG A 59 -14.98 -22.80 -5.27
CA ARG A 59 -14.23 -22.02 -4.29
C ARG A 59 -14.72 -20.57 -4.28
N ASP A 60 -14.76 -19.96 -3.10
CA ASP A 60 -15.14 -18.55 -2.90
C ASP A 60 -14.00 -17.78 -2.22
N THR A 61 -13.43 -16.82 -2.96
CA THR A 61 -12.33 -15.94 -2.50
C THR A 61 -12.85 -14.63 -1.92
N LYS A 62 -14.15 -14.37 -1.95
CA LYS A 62 -14.75 -13.11 -1.52
C LYS A 62 -14.68 -12.93 -0.02
N MET A 63 -14.31 -11.73 0.41
CA MET A 63 -14.37 -11.31 1.80
C MET A 63 -14.84 -9.85 1.92
N PRO A 64 -15.45 -9.45 3.03
CA PRO A 64 -15.77 -8.05 3.28
C PRO A 64 -14.50 -7.26 3.65
N MET A 65 -14.43 -6.00 3.23
CA MET A 65 -13.51 -4.98 3.73
C MET A 65 -14.31 -3.71 4.02
N LEU A 66 -14.34 -3.23 5.25
CA LEU A 66 -15.20 -2.15 5.75
C LEU A 66 -16.71 -2.36 5.47
N GLY A 67 -17.15 -3.61 5.47
CA GLY A 67 -18.53 -3.98 5.20
C GLY A 67 -18.87 -4.15 3.72
N GLU A 68 -18.00 -3.76 2.79
CA GLU A 68 -18.19 -3.94 1.34
C GLU A 68 -17.58 -5.28 0.89
N THR A 69 -18.34 -6.07 0.13
CA THR A 69 -17.84 -7.35 -0.41
C THR A 69 -16.83 -7.09 -1.53
N THR A 70 -15.63 -7.64 -1.38
CA THR A 70 -14.55 -7.57 -2.38
C THR A 70 -14.37 -8.91 -3.10
N THR A 71 -13.83 -8.89 -4.32
CA THR A 71 -13.52 -10.09 -5.11
C THR A 71 -12.49 -10.99 -4.41
N MET A 72 -11.57 -10.38 -3.68
CA MET A 72 -10.60 -11.00 -2.78
C MET A 72 -10.22 -9.97 -1.70
N PRO A 73 -9.75 -10.37 -0.50
CA PRO A 73 -9.41 -9.43 0.59
C PRO A 73 -8.09 -8.71 0.35
N VAL A 74 -8.02 -7.97 -0.75
CA VAL A 74 -6.83 -7.21 -1.16
C VAL A 74 -7.24 -5.81 -1.56
N ALA A 75 -6.61 -4.79 -0.95
CA ALA A 75 -6.75 -3.40 -1.38
C ALA A 75 -5.43 -2.89 -1.97
N LEU A 76 -5.50 -1.92 -2.90
CA LEU A 76 -4.31 -1.20 -3.36
C LEU A 76 -3.90 -0.21 -2.28
N ALA A 77 -2.69 -0.41 -1.73
CA ALA A 77 -2.13 0.42 -0.66
C ALA A 77 -1.90 1.87 -1.10
N PRO A 78 -1.94 2.84 -0.19
CA PRO A 78 -1.55 4.21 -0.51
C PRO A 78 -0.06 4.26 -0.83
N THR A 79 0.27 4.76 -2.00
CA THR A 79 1.66 4.92 -2.44
C THR A 79 1.88 6.33 -2.99
N GLY A 80 2.91 7.00 -2.50
CA GLY A 80 3.34 8.29 -3.05
C GLY A 80 3.99 8.12 -4.41
N LEU A 81 3.95 9.17 -5.24
CA LEU A 81 4.60 9.21 -6.55
C LEU A 81 4.14 8.10 -7.52
N THR A 82 2.93 7.56 -7.34
CA THR A 82 2.38 6.52 -8.24
C THR A 82 2.31 7.00 -9.68
N GLY A 83 1.94 8.26 -9.93
CA GLY A 83 1.95 8.88 -11.25
C GLY A 83 3.33 9.00 -11.89
N MET A 84 4.42 8.78 -11.15
CA MET A 84 5.77 8.70 -11.69
C MET A 84 6.17 7.30 -12.14
N GLN A 85 5.42 6.26 -11.76
CA GLN A 85 5.58 4.92 -12.33
C GLN A 85 4.99 4.84 -13.75
N HIS A 86 3.88 5.57 -13.96
CA HIS A 86 3.20 5.69 -15.25
C HIS A 86 2.39 6.99 -15.24
N ALA A 87 2.31 7.69 -16.38
CA ALA A 87 1.45 8.88 -16.50
C ALA A 87 0.02 8.57 -16.07
N ASP A 88 -0.59 9.46 -15.28
CA ASP A 88 -1.93 9.31 -14.68
C ASP A 88 -2.09 8.04 -13.81
N GLY A 89 -1.00 7.59 -13.19
CA GLY A 89 -0.89 6.28 -12.54
C GLY A 89 -1.94 6.01 -11.48
N GLU A 90 -2.27 6.97 -10.63
CA GLU A 90 -3.29 6.82 -9.59
C GLU A 90 -4.68 6.62 -10.20
N ILE A 91 -5.01 7.35 -11.28
CA ILE A 91 -6.28 7.18 -12.01
C ILE A 91 -6.35 5.78 -12.63
N LEU A 92 -5.27 5.33 -13.26
CA LEU A 92 -5.21 4.01 -13.90
C LEU A 92 -5.31 2.89 -12.86
N ALA A 93 -4.68 3.06 -11.69
CA ALA A 93 -4.76 2.11 -10.59
C ALA A 93 -6.18 2.07 -9.98
N ALA A 94 -6.82 3.23 -9.77
CA ALA A 94 -8.18 3.31 -9.27
C ALA A 94 -9.19 2.63 -10.21
N LYS A 95 -9.05 2.85 -11.53
CA LYS A 95 -9.89 2.17 -12.53
C LYS A 95 -9.70 0.65 -12.51
N ALA A 96 -8.45 0.18 -12.51
CA ALA A 96 -8.17 -1.25 -12.46
C ALA A 96 -8.73 -1.90 -11.19
N ALA A 97 -8.62 -1.22 -10.04
CA ALA A 97 -9.17 -1.69 -8.77
C ALA A 97 -10.70 -1.75 -8.80
N ALA A 98 -11.36 -0.69 -9.28
CA ALA A 98 -12.81 -0.62 -9.42
C ALA A 98 -13.35 -1.73 -10.36
N ASP A 99 -12.73 -1.89 -11.54
CA ASP A 99 -13.10 -2.90 -12.53
C ASP A 99 -12.90 -4.33 -11.99
N PHE A 100 -11.90 -4.54 -11.12
CA PHE A 100 -11.62 -5.83 -10.51
C PHE A 100 -12.48 -6.12 -9.26
N GLY A 101 -13.06 -5.10 -8.65
CA GLY A 101 -13.88 -5.21 -7.44
C GLY A 101 -13.04 -5.29 -6.16
N VAL A 102 -11.97 -4.49 -6.07
CA VAL A 102 -11.13 -4.33 -4.87
C VAL A 102 -10.94 -2.84 -4.54
N PRO A 103 -10.72 -2.46 -3.27
CA PRO A 103 -10.54 -1.06 -2.90
C PRO A 103 -9.21 -0.47 -3.41
N PHE A 104 -9.24 0.82 -3.72
CA PHE A 104 -8.06 1.64 -4.02
C PHE A 104 -7.88 2.72 -2.96
N THR A 105 -6.64 2.99 -2.54
CA THR A 105 -6.31 4.06 -1.60
C THR A 105 -5.43 5.10 -2.27
N LEU A 106 -5.92 6.34 -2.33
CA LEU A 106 -5.15 7.49 -2.83
C LEU A 106 -4.28 8.07 -1.71
N SER A 107 -3.00 8.29 -1.96
CA SER A 107 -2.08 8.90 -0.99
C SER A 107 -2.17 10.42 -0.97
N THR A 108 -1.94 11.06 0.19
CA THR A 108 -1.65 12.50 0.29
C THR A 108 -0.54 12.93 -0.68
N MET A 109 0.48 12.07 -0.85
CA MET A 109 1.66 12.31 -1.69
C MET A 109 1.49 11.75 -3.12
N SER A 110 0.28 11.78 -3.65
CA SER A 110 -0.02 11.36 -5.03
C SER A 110 0.26 12.47 -6.04
N ILE A 111 0.49 12.09 -7.29
CA ILE A 111 0.63 13.00 -8.42
C ILE A 111 -0.75 13.44 -8.93
N CYS A 112 -1.70 12.53 -9.05
CA CYS A 112 -3.09 12.91 -9.30
C CYS A 112 -3.73 13.44 -8.01
N SER A 113 -4.55 14.47 -8.10
CA SER A 113 -5.29 15.00 -6.95
C SER A 113 -6.49 14.12 -6.56
N ILE A 114 -7.09 14.39 -5.42
CA ILE A 114 -8.35 13.77 -4.98
C ILE A 114 -9.42 13.94 -6.06
N GLU A 115 -9.54 15.15 -6.61
CA GLU A 115 -10.52 15.52 -7.62
C GLU A 115 -10.24 14.82 -8.95
N ASP A 116 -8.96 14.68 -9.32
CA ASP A 116 -8.57 13.95 -10.53
C ASP A 116 -9.04 12.49 -10.48
N VAL A 117 -8.82 11.81 -9.35
CA VAL A 117 -9.24 10.42 -9.19
C VAL A 117 -10.77 10.34 -9.14
N ALA A 118 -11.43 11.21 -8.38
CA ALA A 118 -12.90 11.24 -8.28
C ALA A 118 -13.57 11.47 -9.64
N ALA A 119 -13.00 12.32 -10.50
CA ALA A 119 -13.53 12.60 -11.82
C ALA A 119 -13.39 11.43 -12.82
N HIS A 120 -12.51 10.45 -12.54
CA HIS A 120 -12.19 9.39 -13.48
C HIS A 120 -12.44 7.97 -12.94
N SER A 121 -12.72 7.81 -11.64
CA SER A 121 -13.08 6.52 -11.04
C SER A 121 -14.61 6.32 -11.07
N SER A 122 -15.04 5.09 -11.37
CA SER A 122 -16.44 4.68 -11.32
C SER A 122 -16.90 4.23 -9.92
N ALA A 123 -15.96 4.00 -9.00
CA ALA A 123 -16.23 3.57 -7.64
C ALA A 123 -15.65 4.54 -6.60
N PRO A 124 -16.22 4.61 -5.39
CA PRO A 124 -15.61 5.30 -4.27
C PRO A 124 -14.22 4.72 -3.98
N PHE A 125 -13.33 5.55 -3.45
CA PHE A 125 -11.99 5.14 -3.06
C PHE A 125 -11.68 5.63 -1.65
N TRP A 126 -10.63 5.09 -1.03
CA TRP A 126 -10.14 5.54 0.26
C TRP A 126 -9.11 6.65 0.07
N PHE A 127 -9.08 7.61 0.98
CA PHE A 127 -8.06 8.65 0.99
C PHE A 127 -7.10 8.45 2.17
N GLN A 128 -5.81 8.37 1.89
CA GLN A 128 -4.80 8.26 2.94
C GLN A 128 -4.26 9.64 3.30
N LEU A 129 -4.27 9.92 4.60
CA LEU A 129 -3.82 11.16 5.21
C LEU A 129 -2.51 10.95 5.98
N TYR A 130 -1.48 11.72 5.62
CA TYR A 130 -0.36 11.99 6.52
C TYR A 130 -0.71 13.16 7.42
N VAL A 131 -0.49 13.01 8.72
CA VAL A 131 -0.71 14.09 9.67
C VAL A 131 0.52 15.00 9.69
N VAL A 132 0.36 16.19 9.11
CA VAL A 132 1.42 17.20 9.02
C VAL A 132 1.18 18.34 10.03
N ARG A 133 2.20 19.18 10.28
CA ARG A 133 2.12 20.30 11.25
C ARG A 133 1.05 21.32 10.90
N ASP A 134 0.83 21.61 9.60
CA ASP A 134 -0.24 22.51 9.15
C ASP A 134 -1.62 21.84 9.32
N ARG A 135 -2.24 22.03 10.49
CA ARG A 135 -3.57 21.48 10.82
C ARG A 135 -4.69 22.09 9.96
N ASP A 136 -4.51 23.29 9.45
CA ASP A 136 -5.47 23.91 8.51
C ASP A 136 -5.41 23.21 7.15
N PHE A 137 -4.22 22.82 6.69
CA PHE A 137 -4.06 22.02 5.50
C PHE A 137 -4.70 20.64 5.66
N ILE A 138 -4.54 20.00 6.83
CA ILE A 138 -5.21 18.72 7.17
C ILE A 138 -6.73 18.87 7.04
N ARG A 139 -7.32 19.90 7.63
CA ARG A 139 -8.77 20.15 7.53
C ARG A 139 -9.22 20.26 6.08
N ARG A 140 -8.52 21.06 5.26
CA ARG A 140 -8.82 21.19 3.84
C ARG A 140 -8.73 19.87 3.08
N LEU A 141 -7.75 19.00 3.39
CA LEU A 141 -7.65 17.68 2.77
C LEU A 141 -8.82 16.77 3.16
N VAL A 142 -9.22 16.79 4.43
CA VAL A 142 -10.38 16.02 4.92
C VAL A 142 -11.67 16.50 4.26
N ASP A 143 -11.86 17.83 4.12
CA ASP A 143 -13.02 18.41 3.44
C ASP A 143 -13.05 18.01 1.95
N ARG A 144 -11.93 18.11 1.23
CA ARG A 144 -11.81 17.68 -0.17
C ARG A 144 -12.10 16.18 -0.34
N ALA A 145 -11.61 15.33 0.58
CA ALA A 145 -11.90 13.92 0.55
C ALA A 145 -13.41 13.62 0.75
N ARG A 146 -14.07 14.41 1.62
CA ARG A 146 -15.52 14.33 1.84
C ARG A 146 -16.31 14.77 0.60
N GLU A 147 -15.93 15.90 0.00
CA GLU A 147 -16.54 16.43 -1.23
C GLU A 147 -16.38 15.45 -2.40
N ALA A 148 -15.22 14.79 -2.50
CA ALA A 148 -14.94 13.75 -3.48
C ALA A 148 -15.62 12.39 -3.16
N ARG A 149 -16.38 12.31 -2.04
CA ARG A 149 -17.10 11.10 -1.61
C ARG A 149 -16.15 9.90 -1.39
N CYS A 150 -14.96 10.14 -0.86
CA CYS A 150 -14.11 9.05 -0.40
C CYS A 150 -14.85 8.22 0.66
N SER A 151 -14.84 6.89 0.53
CA SER A 151 -15.61 6.00 1.41
C SER A 151 -14.93 5.76 2.75
N ALA A 152 -13.62 5.98 2.86
CA ALA A 152 -12.86 5.90 4.11
C ALA A 152 -11.69 6.89 4.15
N LEU A 153 -11.32 7.28 5.36
CA LEU A 153 -10.09 8.02 5.65
C LEU A 153 -9.07 7.07 6.29
N MET A 154 -7.89 6.90 5.65
CA MET A 154 -6.79 6.11 6.18
C MET A 154 -5.73 7.03 6.78
N ILE A 155 -5.62 7.07 8.10
CA ILE A 155 -4.63 7.88 8.82
C ILE A 155 -3.37 7.04 9.01
N THR A 156 -2.23 7.54 8.51
CA THR A 156 -0.95 6.82 8.56
C THR A 156 -0.05 7.45 9.62
N LEU A 157 0.37 6.66 10.62
CA LEU A 157 1.04 7.14 11.83
C LEU A 157 2.54 6.83 11.89
N ASP A 158 3.04 5.95 11.05
CA ASP A 158 4.44 5.48 11.05
C ASP A 158 5.42 6.43 10.32
N LEU A 159 5.02 7.68 10.06
CA LEU A 159 5.81 8.68 9.32
C LEU A 159 5.96 10.02 10.08
N GLN A 160 6.09 9.98 11.41
CA GLN A 160 6.43 11.16 12.21
C GLN A 160 7.83 11.68 11.87
N ILE A 161 8.74 10.76 11.60
CA ILE A 161 10.12 11.00 11.17
C ILE A 161 10.37 10.16 9.93
N MET A 162 11.05 10.71 8.94
CA MET A 162 11.32 9.99 7.69
C MET A 162 12.48 9.03 7.84
N GLY A 163 12.25 7.75 7.50
CA GLY A 163 13.30 6.74 7.38
C GLY A 163 14.30 7.08 6.26
N GLN A 164 15.59 6.76 6.48
CA GLN A 164 16.63 7.06 5.51
C GLN A 164 16.68 6.00 4.40
N ARG A 165 16.32 6.38 3.19
CA ARG A 165 16.34 5.51 2.01
C ARG A 165 17.56 5.80 1.16
N HIS A 166 18.56 4.93 1.24
CA HIS A 166 19.86 5.13 0.57
C HIS A 166 19.73 5.19 -0.96
N LYS A 167 18.79 4.42 -1.57
CA LYS A 167 18.58 4.49 -3.02
C LYS A 167 18.02 5.85 -3.44
N ASP A 168 17.13 6.44 -2.66
CA ASP A 168 16.57 7.77 -2.97
C ASP A 168 17.68 8.84 -2.95
N VAL A 169 18.55 8.80 -1.94
CA VAL A 169 19.71 9.71 -1.83
C VAL A 169 20.66 9.55 -3.03
N ARG A 170 21.00 8.28 -3.38
CA ARG A 170 21.91 8.00 -4.52
C ARG A 170 21.30 8.39 -5.87
N ASN A 171 19.99 8.38 -6.00
CA ASN A 171 19.27 8.77 -7.21
C ASN A 171 18.90 10.28 -7.23
N GLY A 172 19.33 11.06 -6.24
CA GLY A 172 19.05 12.48 -6.18
C GLY A 172 17.59 12.84 -5.90
N LEU A 173 16.79 11.90 -5.37
CA LEU A 173 15.44 12.15 -4.82
C LEU A 173 15.50 12.66 -3.37
N SER A 174 16.62 13.26 -2.98
CA SER A 174 16.75 13.98 -1.72
C SER A 174 15.94 15.28 -1.74
N ALA A 175 15.71 15.86 -0.59
CA ALA A 175 15.16 17.21 -0.46
C ALA A 175 16.32 18.22 -0.25
N PRO A 176 16.53 19.19 -1.14
CA PRO A 176 15.91 19.33 -2.46
C PRO A 176 16.42 18.29 -3.49
N PRO A 177 15.64 17.98 -4.54
CA PRO A 177 16.05 17.03 -5.57
C PRO A 177 17.31 17.54 -6.32
N LYS A 178 18.29 16.64 -6.51
CA LYS A 178 19.52 16.93 -7.24
C LYS A 178 19.61 16.01 -8.46
N PRO A 179 19.01 16.39 -9.61
CA PRO A 179 19.09 15.57 -10.80
C PRO A 179 20.56 15.40 -11.24
N THR A 180 20.95 14.17 -11.51
CA THR A 180 22.32 13.83 -11.97
C THR A 180 22.32 13.62 -13.47
N LEU A 181 23.49 13.78 -14.12
CA LEU A 181 23.65 13.45 -15.54
C LEU A 181 23.25 12.00 -15.83
N ARG A 182 23.52 11.09 -14.90
CA ARG A 182 23.10 9.68 -14.99
C ARG A 182 21.58 9.53 -15.05
N ASN A 183 20.83 10.33 -14.28
CA ASN A 183 19.37 10.32 -14.34
C ASN A 183 18.86 10.84 -15.68
N LEU A 184 19.47 11.89 -16.22
CA LEU A 184 19.09 12.43 -17.54
C LEU A 184 19.32 11.41 -18.66
N ILE A 185 20.49 10.74 -18.68
CA ILE A 185 20.75 9.65 -19.62
C ILE A 185 19.73 8.52 -19.49
N ASN A 186 19.40 8.14 -18.25
CA ASN A 186 18.42 7.08 -17.99
C ASN A 186 17.01 7.47 -18.46
N LEU A 187 16.60 8.74 -18.31
CA LEU A 187 15.34 9.25 -18.84
C LEU A 187 15.25 9.09 -20.37
N VAL A 188 16.30 9.47 -21.09
CA VAL A 188 16.36 9.34 -22.57
C VAL A 188 16.21 7.87 -23.01
N GLN A 189 16.66 6.93 -22.19
CA GLN A 189 16.52 5.49 -22.45
C GLN A 189 15.10 4.95 -22.20
N LYS A 190 14.17 5.78 -21.72
CA LYS A 190 12.77 5.42 -21.39
C LYS A 190 11.76 6.22 -22.24
N PRO A 191 11.83 6.15 -23.58
CA PRO A 191 11.04 7.02 -24.47
C PRO A 191 9.52 6.88 -24.27
N ALA A 192 9.02 5.66 -24.04
CA ALA A 192 7.59 5.45 -23.81
C ALA A 192 7.12 6.15 -22.52
N TRP A 193 7.91 6.13 -21.45
CA TRP A 193 7.63 6.85 -20.23
C TRP A 193 7.64 8.37 -20.44
N CYS A 194 8.66 8.88 -21.15
CA CYS A 194 8.79 10.30 -21.47
C CYS A 194 7.58 10.80 -22.30
N LEU A 195 7.18 10.06 -23.32
CA LEU A 195 6.01 10.40 -24.15
C LEU A 195 4.71 10.39 -23.31
N GLY A 196 4.52 9.41 -22.46
CA GLY A 196 3.39 9.38 -21.52
C GLY A 196 3.37 10.61 -20.62
N MET A 197 4.49 10.96 -20.02
CA MET A 197 4.60 12.15 -19.16
C MET A 197 4.43 13.47 -19.91
N LEU A 198 4.80 13.54 -21.18
CA LEU A 198 4.51 14.70 -22.01
C LEU A 198 3.02 14.83 -22.35
N GLY A 199 2.31 13.72 -22.45
CA GLY A 199 0.87 13.67 -22.75
C GLY A 199 -0.04 14.02 -21.57
N THR A 200 0.45 13.99 -20.32
CA THR A 200 -0.35 14.34 -19.14
C THR A 200 -0.07 15.74 -18.64
N LYS A 201 -1.09 16.37 -18.03
CA LYS A 201 -0.94 17.63 -17.27
C LYS A 201 -0.50 17.38 -15.83
N ARG A 202 -0.60 16.12 -15.32
CA ARG A 202 -0.37 15.73 -13.94
C ARG A 202 1.10 15.30 -13.75
N ARG A 203 1.93 16.23 -13.26
CA ARG A 203 3.38 16.04 -13.12
C ARG A 203 3.92 16.53 -11.78
N GLN A 204 3.03 16.97 -10.90
CA GLN A 204 3.33 17.51 -9.57
C GLN A 204 2.41 16.87 -8.54
N PHE A 205 2.71 17.04 -7.26
CA PHE A 205 1.84 16.52 -6.19
C PHE A 205 0.50 17.27 -6.16
N GLY A 206 -0.53 16.65 -6.74
CA GLY A 206 -1.83 17.27 -6.99
C GLY A 206 -2.59 17.66 -5.73
N ASN A 207 -2.30 17.05 -4.59
CA ASN A 207 -2.94 17.42 -3.33
C ASN A 207 -2.21 18.54 -2.57
N ILE A 208 -0.99 18.90 -2.98
CA ILE A 208 -0.13 19.84 -2.24
C ILE A 208 0.10 21.12 -3.06
N VAL A 209 0.57 20.98 -4.30
CA VAL A 209 0.86 22.14 -5.16
C VAL A 209 -0.42 22.90 -5.46
N GLY A 210 -0.40 24.22 -5.22
CA GLY A 210 -1.59 25.08 -5.35
C GLY A 210 -2.49 25.11 -4.11
N HIS A 211 -2.30 24.19 -3.16
CA HIS A 211 -3.09 24.12 -1.92
C HIS A 211 -2.32 24.59 -0.67
N VAL A 212 -1.01 24.77 -0.80
CA VAL A 212 -0.11 25.20 0.28
C VAL A 212 0.63 26.47 -0.14
N LYS A 213 0.69 27.46 0.75
CA LYS A 213 1.43 28.72 0.50
C LYS A 213 2.93 28.44 0.39
N GLY A 214 3.57 29.08 -0.60
CA GLY A 214 5.03 29.02 -0.78
C GLY A 214 5.54 27.82 -1.57
N VAL A 215 4.71 26.81 -1.88
CA VAL A 215 5.09 25.66 -2.70
C VAL A 215 4.76 25.96 -4.17
N LYS A 216 5.77 26.19 -4.98
CA LYS A 216 5.64 26.56 -6.40
C LYS A 216 6.31 25.55 -7.35
N ASP A 217 7.29 24.82 -6.86
CA ASP A 217 8.13 23.90 -7.63
C ASP A 217 8.60 22.71 -6.77
N MET A 218 9.33 21.79 -7.38
CA MET A 218 9.82 20.57 -6.71
C MET A 218 10.81 20.86 -5.58
N SER A 219 11.55 21.97 -5.63
CA SER A 219 12.51 22.33 -4.58
C SER A 219 11.78 22.84 -3.33
N SER A 220 10.91 23.83 -3.49
CA SER A 220 10.08 24.36 -2.41
C SER A 220 9.14 23.31 -1.81
N LEU A 221 8.68 22.36 -2.64
CA LEU A 221 7.89 21.22 -2.17
C LEU A 221 8.71 20.28 -1.26
N ALA A 222 9.95 19.98 -1.65
CA ALA A 222 10.82 19.11 -0.87
C ALA A 222 11.13 19.70 0.51
N ASP A 223 11.48 20.98 0.55
CA ASP A 223 11.75 21.71 1.80
C ASP A 223 10.48 21.78 2.67
N TRP A 224 9.33 22.06 2.07
CA TRP A 224 8.04 22.03 2.74
C TRP A 224 7.75 20.64 3.32
N THR A 225 7.89 19.58 2.52
CA THR A 225 7.61 18.21 2.98
C THR A 225 8.42 17.85 4.21
N VAL A 226 9.74 18.13 4.20
CA VAL A 226 10.62 17.86 5.35
C VAL A 226 10.21 18.68 6.59
N SER A 227 9.83 19.95 6.40
CA SER A 227 9.42 20.82 7.51
C SER A 227 8.05 20.43 8.12
N GLN A 228 7.22 19.71 7.37
CA GLN A 228 5.84 19.39 7.76
C GLN A 228 5.70 18.05 8.49
N PHE A 229 6.70 17.17 8.47
CA PHE A 229 6.65 15.99 9.33
C PHE A 229 6.57 16.41 10.79
N ASP A 230 5.60 15.85 11.52
CA ASP A 230 5.29 16.24 12.87
C ASP A 230 5.75 15.19 13.88
N ALA A 231 6.96 15.39 14.41
CA ALA A 231 7.51 14.53 15.44
C ALA A 231 6.73 14.57 16.76
N SER A 232 5.86 15.58 16.95
CA SER A 232 5.00 15.72 18.14
C SER A 232 3.62 15.08 17.99
N LEU A 233 3.33 14.46 16.83
CA LEU A 233 2.05 13.78 16.59
C LEU A 233 1.71 12.79 17.71
N SER A 234 0.49 12.93 18.23
CA SER A 234 -0.04 12.13 19.33
C SER A 234 -1.41 11.54 18.98
N TRP A 235 -1.91 10.64 19.83
CA TRP A 235 -3.26 10.09 19.71
C TRP A 235 -4.36 11.16 19.89
N ASP A 236 -4.08 12.26 20.59
CA ASP A 236 -5.01 13.39 20.70
C ASP A 236 -5.22 14.07 19.35
N ASP A 237 -4.14 14.25 18.56
CA ASP A 237 -4.22 14.79 17.20
C ASP A 237 -5.05 13.88 16.29
N VAL A 238 -4.88 12.56 16.41
CA VAL A 238 -5.66 11.57 15.64
C VAL A 238 -7.13 11.65 16.03
N THR A 239 -7.42 11.80 17.32
CA THR A 239 -8.78 11.97 17.84
C THR A 239 -9.44 13.23 17.26
N GLU A 240 -8.72 14.34 17.18
CA GLU A 240 -9.24 15.58 16.58
C GLU A 240 -9.52 15.44 15.08
N ILE A 241 -8.69 14.67 14.34
CA ILE A 241 -8.95 14.35 12.94
C ILE A 241 -10.16 13.43 12.80
N ARG A 242 -10.29 12.42 13.68
CA ARG A 242 -11.45 11.51 13.70
C ARG A 242 -12.77 12.26 13.86
N LYS A 243 -12.81 13.30 14.72
CA LYS A 243 -14.00 14.14 14.90
C LYS A 243 -14.42 14.90 13.64
N GLN A 244 -13.47 15.20 12.75
CA GLN A 244 -13.72 15.92 11.48
C GLN A 244 -14.25 14.98 10.37
N TRP A 245 -14.13 13.65 10.53
CA TRP A 245 -14.53 12.67 9.55
C TRP A 245 -15.63 11.77 10.10
N SER A 246 -16.82 11.82 9.52
CA SER A 246 -17.98 11.03 9.94
C SER A 246 -18.05 9.62 9.34
N GLY A 247 -17.23 9.34 8.32
CA GLY A 247 -17.18 8.05 7.64
C GLY A 247 -16.27 7.04 8.33
N LYS A 248 -15.94 5.98 7.60
CA LYS A 248 -15.02 4.92 8.06
C LYS A 248 -13.61 5.44 8.22
N VAL A 249 -12.93 5.00 9.30
CA VAL A 249 -11.54 5.36 9.61
C VAL A 249 -10.67 4.11 9.69
N ILE A 250 -9.55 4.16 8.99
CA ILE A 250 -8.51 3.13 8.99
C ILE A 250 -7.25 3.72 9.62
N ILE A 251 -6.66 3.03 10.59
CA ILE A 251 -5.37 3.43 11.16
C ILE A 251 -4.28 2.53 10.63
N LYS A 252 -3.28 3.12 9.98
CA LYS A 252 -2.18 2.41 9.32
C LYS A 252 -0.84 2.70 9.98
N GLY A 253 0.04 1.67 10.02
CA GLY A 253 1.40 1.80 10.58
C GLY A 253 1.52 1.23 11.99
N ILE A 254 0.62 0.35 12.36
CA ILE A 254 0.57 -0.28 13.69
C ILE A 254 1.43 -1.56 13.67
N LEU A 255 2.34 -1.70 14.65
CA LEU A 255 3.14 -2.91 14.88
C LEU A 255 3.10 -3.39 16.32
N ASP A 256 2.43 -2.63 17.20
CA ASP A 256 2.33 -2.92 18.63
C ASP A 256 0.86 -3.03 19.06
N ALA A 257 0.59 -3.94 20.00
CA ALA A 257 -0.74 -4.19 20.52
C ALA A 257 -1.29 -3.02 21.38
N GLU A 258 -0.45 -2.21 22.01
CA GLU A 258 -0.87 -1.03 22.75
C GLU A 258 -1.37 0.06 21.78
N ASP A 259 -0.65 0.28 20.69
CA ASP A 259 -1.08 1.19 19.62
C ASP A 259 -2.38 0.70 18.95
N ALA A 260 -2.53 -0.61 18.78
CA ALA A 260 -3.77 -1.19 18.26
C ALA A 260 -4.96 -0.90 19.19
N ARG A 261 -4.80 -1.05 20.52
CA ARG A 261 -5.85 -0.69 21.50
C ARG A 261 -6.15 0.80 21.45
N ALA A 262 -5.14 1.65 21.33
CA ALA A 262 -5.35 3.09 21.20
C ALA A 262 -6.13 3.44 19.93
N ALA A 263 -5.85 2.78 18.80
CA ALA A 263 -6.62 2.93 17.55
C ALA A 263 -8.10 2.52 17.73
N VAL A 264 -8.38 1.44 18.45
CA VAL A 264 -9.77 1.04 18.78
C VAL A 264 -10.45 2.11 19.64
N ASN A 265 -9.75 2.64 20.65
CA ASN A 265 -10.32 3.63 21.57
C ASN A 265 -10.72 4.94 20.88
N ILE A 266 -10.06 5.33 19.80
CA ILE A 266 -10.44 6.51 19.00
C ILE A 266 -11.55 6.22 17.97
N GLY A 267 -12.05 4.98 17.91
CA GLY A 267 -13.12 4.57 17.01
C GLY A 267 -12.65 4.27 15.59
N ALA A 268 -11.51 3.62 15.42
CA ALA A 268 -11.09 3.04 14.15
C ALA A 268 -12.04 1.91 13.73
N ASP A 269 -12.35 1.83 12.44
CA ASP A 269 -13.13 0.74 11.83
C ASP A 269 -12.22 -0.40 11.33
N ALA A 270 -10.97 -0.07 10.97
CA ALA A 270 -9.95 -1.03 10.60
C ALA A 270 -8.55 -0.57 11.02
N ILE A 271 -7.65 -1.54 11.22
CA ILE A 271 -6.23 -1.31 11.52
C ILE A 271 -5.40 -2.03 10.44
N VAL A 272 -4.34 -1.38 9.96
CA VAL A 272 -3.36 -2.01 9.08
C VAL A 272 -2.07 -2.24 9.84
N VAL A 273 -1.75 -3.51 10.10
CA VAL A 273 -0.45 -3.95 10.63
C VAL A 273 0.60 -3.72 9.56
N SER A 274 1.53 -2.79 9.81
CA SER A 274 2.39 -2.25 8.77
C SER A 274 3.67 -1.66 9.34
N ASN A 275 4.81 -1.98 8.72
CA ASN A 275 6.08 -1.29 8.87
C ASN A 275 6.42 -0.41 7.65
N HIS A 276 5.38 0.08 6.95
CA HIS A 276 5.52 0.87 5.73
C HIS A 276 6.27 0.12 4.60
N GLY A 277 6.16 -1.20 4.57
CA GLY A 277 6.88 -2.04 3.61
C GLY A 277 8.41 -2.00 3.80
N GLY A 278 8.90 -1.84 5.03
CA GLY A 278 10.32 -1.74 5.37
C GLY A 278 10.98 -0.43 4.93
N ARG A 279 10.20 0.66 4.83
CA ARG A 279 10.67 1.98 4.36
C ARG A 279 10.88 2.99 5.48
N GLN A 280 10.54 2.62 6.71
CA GLN A 280 10.67 3.43 7.91
C GLN A 280 11.75 2.84 8.84
N LEU A 281 11.45 2.35 10.01
CA LEU A 281 12.43 1.77 10.92
C LEU A 281 12.98 0.46 10.32
N ASP A 282 14.29 0.42 10.01
CA ASP A 282 14.99 -0.82 9.67
C ASP A 282 15.35 -1.56 10.96
N GLY A 283 15.17 -2.87 10.98
CA GLY A 283 15.24 -3.67 12.20
C GLY A 283 13.91 -3.80 12.95
N ALA A 284 12.83 -3.18 12.46
CA ALA A 284 11.49 -3.45 12.95
C ALA A 284 11.03 -4.88 12.57
N SER A 285 10.09 -5.44 13.34
CA SER A 285 9.46 -6.72 13.02
C SER A 285 8.80 -6.69 11.64
N SER A 286 8.78 -7.81 10.95
CA SER A 286 7.89 -7.96 9.80
C SER A 286 6.42 -7.87 10.23
N ALA A 287 5.57 -7.37 9.33
CA ALA A 287 4.14 -7.21 9.63
C ALA A 287 3.48 -8.57 9.95
N ILE A 288 3.85 -9.64 9.25
CA ILE A 288 3.28 -10.98 9.50
C ILE A 288 3.65 -11.53 10.89
N LYS A 289 4.82 -11.21 11.43
CA LYS A 289 5.20 -11.59 12.80
C LYS A 289 4.48 -10.77 13.87
N ALA A 290 4.20 -9.51 13.60
CA ALA A 290 3.46 -8.65 14.53
C ALA A 290 1.95 -8.96 14.54
N LEU A 291 1.42 -9.49 13.42
CA LEU A 291 -0.01 -9.68 13.19
C LEU A 291 -0.73 -10.48 14.29
N PRO A 292 -0.27 -11.66 14.73
CA PRO A 292 -1.02 -12.46 15.71
C PRO A 292 -1.28 -11.73 17.03
N ALA A 293 -0.26 -11.07 17.58
CA ALA A 293 -0.38 -10.32 18.83
C ALA A 293 -1.39 -9.15 18.73
N ILE A 294 -1.50 -8.54 17.56
CA ILE A 294 -2.48 -7.48 17.30
C ILE A 294 -3.87 -8.05 17.13
N VAL A 295 -4.01 -9.16 16.38
CA VAL A 295 -5.31 -9.87 16.25
C VAL A 295 -5.82 -10.31 17.60
N ASP A 296 -4.98 -10.91 18.45
CA ASP A 296 -5.35 -11.33 19.81
C ASP A 296 -5.79 -10.16 20.70
N ALA A 297 -5.19 -8.98 20.49
CA ALA A 297 -5.48 -7.79 21.30
C ALA A 297 -6.79 -7.08 20.93
N VAL A 298 -7.18 -7.07 19.64
CA VAL A 298 -8.26 -6.21 19.13
C VAL A 298 -9.08 -6.80 17.98
N GLY A 299 -8.81 -8.01 17.53
CA GLY A 299 -9.45 -8.60 16.34
C GLY A 299 -10.96 -8.88 16.50
N ASP A 300 -11.48 -8.88 17.73
CA ASP A 300 -12.90 -8.97 18.06
C ASP A 300 -13.64 -7.61 18.02
N LYS A 301 -12.91 -6.49 17.88
CA LYS A 301 -13.42 -5.12 17.99
C LYS A 301 -13.30 -4.32 16.70
N VAL A 302 -12.34 -4.66 15.85
CA VAL A 302 -11.99 -3.89 14.66
C VAL A 302 -11.46 -4.83 13.58
N GLU A 303 -11.66 -4.50 12.30
CA GLU A 303 -11.03 -5.27 11.23
C GLU A 303 -9.50 -5.10 11.28
N VAL A 304 -8.76 -6.21 11.31
CA VAL A 304 -7.30 -6.20 11.30
C VAL A 304 -6.80 -6.66 9.93
N TRP A 305 -6.11 -5.78 9.26
CA TRP A 305 -5.47 -6.04 7.96
C TRP A 305 -3.96 -5.95 8.09
N MET A 306 -3.23 -6.40 7.07
CA MET A 306 -1.79 -6.21 7.02
C MET A 306 -1.29 -5.78 5.64
N ASP A 307 -0.15 -5.12 5.62
CA ASP A 307 0.66 -4.93 4.41
C ASP A 307 2.14 -5.30 4.66
N GLY A 308 2.93 -5.24 3.59
CA GLY A 308 4.35 -5.60 3.64
C GLY A 308 4.60 -7.06 3.25
N GLY A 309 5.39 -7.24 2.19
CA GLY A 309 5.80 -8.56 1.72
C GLY A 309 4.85 -9.24 0.73
N ILE A 310 3.59 -8.86 0.63
CA ILE A 310 2.60 -9.51 -0.26
C ILE A 310 3.03 -9.40 -1.73
N ARG A 311 3.29 -10.55 -2.36
CA ARG A 311 3.70 -10.70 -3.77
C ARG A 311 2.93 -11.79 -4.52
N SER A 312 2.14 -12.59 -3.79
CA SER A 312 1.43 -13.72 -4.34
C SER A 312 0.10 -13.94 -3.64
N GLY A 313 -0.79 -14.73 -4.25
CA GLY A 313 -2.01 -15.19 -3.59
C GLY A 313 -1.73 -16.11 -2.39
N GLN A 314 -0.57 -16.78 -2.38
CA GLN A 314 -0.12 -17.56 -1.24
C GLN A 314 0.14 -16.66 -0.02
N ASP A 315 0.73 -15.47 -0.23
CA ASP A 315 0.99 -14.54 0.86
C ASP A 315 -0.31 -13.98 1.44
N VAL A 316 -1.30 -13.72 0.58
CA VAL A 316 -2.66 -13.35 1.03
C VAL A 316 -3.24 -14.46 1.89
N LEU A 317 -3.20 -15.72 1.45
CA LEU A 317 -3.75 -16.84 2.21
C LEU A 317 -3.03 -17.04 3.55
N ARG A 318 -1.69 -16.86 3.60
CA ARG A 318 -0.92 -16.90 4.87
C ARG A 318 -1.39 -15.82 5.84
N ALA A 319 -1.57 -14.59 5.35
CA ALA A 319 -2.04 -13.48 6.18
C ALA A 319 -3.44 -13.76 6.75
N ILE A 320 -4.37 -14.25 5.94
CA ILE A 320 -5.72 -14.64 6.39
C ILE A 320 -5.64 -15.77 7.42
N ALA A 321 -4.85 -16.81 7.16
CA ALA A 321 -4.67 -17.94 8.10
C ALA A 321 -4.04 -17.52 9.43
N MET A 322 -3.27 -16.42 9.46
CA MET A 322 -2.69 -15.81 10.65
C MET A 322 -3.63 -14.81 11.35
N GLY A 323 -4.88 -14.69 10.88
CA GLY A 323 -5.94 -13.89 11.51
C GLY A 323 -6.20 -12.54 10.87
N ALA A 324 -5.53 -12.17 9.77
CA ALA A 324 -5.90 -10.97 9.03
C ALA A 324 -7.27 -11.13 8.35
N GLN A 325 -8.05 -10.07 8.32
CA GLN A 325 -9.32 -10.01 7.57
C GLN A 325 -9.15 -9.36 6.19
N GLY A 326 -7.96 -8.87 5.89
CA GLY A 326 -7.60 -8.30 4.60
C GLY A 326 -6.12 -7.99 4.48
N THR A 327 -5.68 -7.67 3.28
CA THR A 327 -4.30 -7.32 2.97
C THR A 327 -4.25 -6.09 2.07
N LEU A 328 -3.11 -5.36 2.10
CA LEU A 328 -2.87 -4.31 1.13
C LEU A 328 -1.60 -4.62 0.34
N ILE A 329 -1.66 -4.35 -0.97
CA ILE A 329 -0.50 -4.47 -1.86
C ILE A 329 -0.03 -3.08 -2.30
N GLY A 330 1.26 -2.79 -2.09
CA GLY A 330 1.92 -1.57 -2.58
C GLY A 330 2.75 -1.88 -3.83
N ARG A 331 3.94 -2.45 -3.63
CA ARG A 331 4.87 -2.73 -4.74
C ARG A 331 4.29 -3.61 -5.82
N ALA A 332 3.49 -4.63 -5.47
CA ALA A 332 2.93 -5.56 -6.44
C ALA A 332 2.10 -4.84 -7.51
N PHE A 333 1.21 -3.90 -7.12
CA PHE A 333 0.47 -3.13 -8.11
C PHE A 333 1.31 -2.08 -8.83
N LEU A 334 2.30 -1.46 -8.15
CA LEU A 334 3.22 -0.51 -8.78
C LEU A 334 4.06 -1.17 -9.88
N TYR A 335 4.48 -2.41 -9.69
CA TYR A 335 5.17 -3.18 -10.74
C TYR A 335 4.25 -3.42 -11.93
N GLY A 336 2.99 -3.77 -11.69
CA GLY A 336 1.97 -3.86 -12.73
C GLY A 336 1.81 -2.54 -13.48
N LEU A 337 1.63 -1.45 -12.74
CA LEU A 337 1.45 -0.11 -13.30
C LEU A 337 2.65 0.31 -14.16
N GLY A 338 3.87 0.18 -13.65
CA GLY A 338 5.08 0.50 -14.39
C GLY A 338 5.31 -0.41 -15.60
N ALA A 339 4.88 -1.66 -15.53
CA ALA A 339 4.98 -2.63 -16.61
C ALA A 339 3.98 -2.40 -17.74
N GLY A 340 2.76 -1.89 -17.45
CA GLY A 340 1.69 -1.85 -18.46
C GLY A 340 0.51 -0.93 -18.17
N GLY A 341 0.64 0.07 -17.30
CA GLY A 341 -0.46 0.98 -16.96
C GLY A 341 -1.64 0.24 -16.31
N GLN A 342 -2.87 0.62 -16.62
CA GLN A 342 -4.08 -0.01 -16.09
C GLN A 342 -4.08 -1.53 -16.31
N ALA A 343 -3.83 -1.99 -17.54
CA ALA A 343 -3.79 -3.42 -17.86
C ALA A 343 -2.74 -4.18 -17.04
N GLY A 344 -1.62 -3.55 -16.71
CA GLY A 344 -0.60 -4.16 -15.85
C GLY A 344 -1.04 -4.26 -14.40
N VAL A 345 -1.80 -3.30 -13.87
CA VAL A 345 -2.41 -3.39 -12.53
C VAL A 345 -3.46 -4.51 -12.49
N THR A 346 -4.35 -4.57 -13.49
CA THR A 346 -5.32 -5.66 -13.63
C THR A 346 -4.62 -7.02 -13.66
N GLN A 347 -3.55 -7.15 -14.45
CA GLN A 347 -2.77 -8.39 -14.52
C GLN A 347 -2.14 -8.78 -13.17
N ALA A 348 -1.66 -7.80 -12.39
CA ALA A 348 -1.14 -8.06 -11.04
C ALA A 348 -2.24 -8.59 -10.10
N LEU A 349 -3.45 -8.03 -10.17
CA LEU A 349 -4.60 -8.49 -9.40
C LEU A 349 -5.06 -9.90 -9.84
N GLU A 350 -5.12 -10.17 -11.14
CA GLU A 350 -5.46 -11.49 -11.70
C GLU A 350 -4.47 -12.58 -11.25
N ILE A 351 -3.16 -12.29 -11.27
CA ILE A 351 -2.11 -13.20 -10.80
C ILE A 351 -2.35 -13.55 -9.33
N ILE A 352 -2.48 -12.56 -8.47
CA ILE A 352 -2.68 -12.76 -7.03
C ILE A 352 -3.98 -13.53 -6.76
N HIS A 353 -5.07 -13.18 -7.44
CA HIS A 353 -6.35 -13.85 -7.29
C HIS A 353 -6.30 -15.31 -7.71
N LYS A 354 -5.70 -15.60 -8.87
CA LYS A 354 -5.52 -16.97 -9.36
C LYS A 354 -4.66 -17.81 -8.42
N GLU A 355 -3.56 -17.25 -7.91
CA GLU A 355 -2.70 -17.95 -6.97
C GLU A 355 -3.41 -18.22 -5.64
N LEU A 356 -4.23 -17.27 -5.14
CA LEU A 356 -5.06 -17.43 -3.96
C LEU A 356 -6.05 -18.58 -4.15
N ASP A 357 -6.82 -18.57 -5.24
CA ASP A 357 -7.82 -19.59 -5.55
C ASP A 357 -7.19 -20.99 -5.65
N LEU A 358 -6.08 -21.11 -6.37
CA LEU A 358 -5.36 -22.38 -6.52
C LEU A 358 -4.80 -22.89 -5.19
N THR A 359 -4.23 -22.00 -4.38
CA THR A 359 -3.65 -22.37 -3.08
C THR A 359 -4.72 -22.83 -2.10
N MET A 360 -5.89 -22.15 -2.07
CA MET A 360 -7.05 -22.62 -1.31
C MET A 360 -7.44 -24.04 -1.69
N GLY A 361 -7.54 -24.33 -3.01
CA GLY A 361 -7.82 -25.67 -3.50
C GLY A 361 -6.82 -26.72 -3.03
N LEU A 362 -5.51 -26.41 -3.10
CA LEU A 362 -4.44 -27.31 -2.65
C LEU A 362 -4.41 -27.52 -1.14
N CYS A 363 -4.94 -26.57 -0.37
CA CYS A 363 -5.13 -26.68 1.08
C CYS A 363 -6.47 -27.31 1.47
N GLY A 364 -7.34 -27.67 0.51
CA GLY A 364 -8.66 -28.20 0.78
C GLY A 364 -9.63 -27.18 1.39
N GLN A 365 -9.51 -25.91 1.04
CA GLN A 365 -10.32 -24.81 1.55
C GLN A 365 -11.25 -24.25 0.46
N PRO A 366 -12.54 -24.59 0.47
CA PRO A 366 -13.49 -24.06 -0.51
C PRO A 366 -13.95 -22.63 -0.22
N GLU A 367 -13.88 -22.15 1.03
CA GLU A 367 -14.36 -20.84 1.43
C GLU A 367 -13.27 -20.05 2.18
N LEU A 368 -12.82 -18.93 1.61
CA LEU A 368 -11.77 -18.11 2.24
C LEU A 368 -12.18 -17.57 3.62
N ARG A 369 -13.46 -17.25 3.81
CA ARG A 369 -14.01 -16.76 5.09
C ARG A 369 -13.89 -17.76 6.25
N LYS A 370 -13.67 -19.03 5.96
CA LYS A 370 -13.54 -20.10 6.95
C LYS A 370 -12.08 -20.52 7.17
N VAL A 371 -11.16 -19.84 6.53
CA VAL A 371 -9.72 -20.11 6.67
C VAL A 371 -9.24 -19.62 8.03
N ASP A 372 -8.52 -20.48 8.73
CA ASP A 372 -7.85 -20.23 10.00
C ASP A 372 -6.45 -20.84 10.01
N SER A 373 -5.76 -20.79 11.15
CA SER A 373 -4.40 -21.31 11.30
C SER A 373 -4.26 -22.82 11.11
N SER A 374 -5.34 -23.58 11.08
CA SER A 374 -5.31 -25.04 10.88
C SER A 374 -4.80 -25.48 9.50
N ILE A 375 -4.80 -24.55 8.52
CA ILE A 375 -4.22 -24.77 7.20
C ILE A 375 -2.70 -24.59 7.18
N LEU A 376 -2.10 -24.15 8.27
CA LEU A 376 -0.67 -23.97 8.40
C LEU A 376 -0.02 -25.15 9.14
N LEU A 377 1.23 -25.44 8.83
CA LEU A 377 2.02 -26.33 9.66
C LEU A 377 2.41 -25.57 10.92
N ALA A 378 2.31 -26.23 12.08
CA ALA A 378 2.85 -25.68 13.32
C ALA A 378 4.34 -25.36 13.11
N ALA A 379 4.77 -24.18 13.59
CA ALA A 379 6.19 -23.89 13.63
C ALA A 379 6.88 -25.03 14.40
N GLU A 380 7.92 -25.63 13.81
CA GLU A 380 8.73 -26.57 14.56
C GLU A 380 9.21 -25.83 15.82
N SER A 381 8.77 -26.29 16.99
CA SER A 381 9.33 -25.80 18.24
C SER A 381 10.82 -26.14 18.20
N ASP A 382 11.68 -25.12 18.22
CA ASP A 382 13.13 -25.30 18.42
C ASP A 382 13.33 -26.07 19.73
N HIS A 383 13.33 -27.40 19.63
CA HIS A 383 13.86 -28.25 20.68
C HIS A 383 15.39 -28.22 20.57
N ARG A 384 15.97 -27.14 21.10
CA ARG A 384 17.40 -27.14 21.48
C ARG A 384 17.54 -26.76 22.95
#